data_6d7905e9bd1e6624b28fb4c0f857bedf
#
_entry.id   6d7905e9bd1e6624b28fb4c0f857bedf
#
_cell.length_a   1.000
_cell.length_b   1.000
_cell.length_c   1.000
_cell.angle_alpha   90.00
_cell.angle_beta   90.00
_cell.angle_gamma   90.00
#
_symmetry.space_group_name_H-M   'P 1'
#
loop_
_entity.id
_entity.type
_entity.pdbx_description
1 polymer ?
#
loop_
_entity_poly.entity_id
_entity_poly.type
_entity_poly.pdbx_seq_one_letter_code
_entity_poly.pdbx_strand_id
1 'polypeptide(L)'
;MKLTDSAFTPSELILLNGDKFAPEVESDGHQLLCSDGMVNGHYLAVMMTAAAILANEEEGALVLELREQKKKLFSSASTSRVFIRPVGQSPSWNGYTLESAILFTAGQFFAIQGDNSVRSVVYSVLMENRKYPWQKIIEFVEWGLATSNWLMPVE
;
A
#
# COMPACT_ATOMS: atom_id res chain seq x y z
N MET A 1 -10.22 9.96 -17.17
CA MET A 1 -10.21 8.50 -16.96
C MET A 1 -10.00 8.28 -15.46
N LYS A 2 -10.87 7.55 -14.81
CA LYS A 2 -10.70 7.22 -13.41
C LYS A 2 -9.63 6.13 -13.26
N LEU A 3 -8.86 6.15 -12.18
CA LEU A 3 -7.85 5.12 -11.90
C LEU A 3 -8.47 3.72 -11.79
N THR A 4 -9.71 3.64 -11.30
CA THR A 4 -10.48 2.39 -11.22
C THR A 4 -10.89 1.80 -12.56
N ASP A 5 -10.83 2.57 -13.66
CA ASP A 5 -11.15 2.12 -15.01
C ASP A 5 -9.91 1.60 -15.78
N SER A 6 -8.72 1.67 -15.16
CA SER A 6 -7.49 1.14 -15.75
C SER A 6 -7.42 -0.39 -15.61
N ALA A 7 -6.68 -1.04 -16.50
CA ALA A 7 -6.44 -2.49 -16.42
C ALA A 7 -5.62 -2.87 -15.17
N PHE A 8 -4.76 -1.98 -14.71
CA PHE A 8 -3.92 -2.16 -13.53
C PHE A 8 -4.11 -1.01 -12.56
N THR A 9 -4.03 -1.31 -11.26
CA THR A 9 -3.96 -0.28 -10.23
C THR A 9 -2.57 0.34 -10.13
N PRO A 10 -2.42 1.52 -9.49
CA PRO A 10 -1.11 2.13 -9.28
C PRO A 10 -0.12 1.24 -8.54
N SER A 11 -0.54 0.49 -7.52
CA SER A 11 0.34 -0.44 -6.81
C SER A 11 0.81 -1.60 -7.70
N GLU A 12 -0.07 -2.13 -8.54
CA GLU A 12 0.26 -3.17 -9.53
C GLU A 12 1.25 -2.66 -10.59
N LEU A 13 1.04 -1.43 -11.09
CA LEU A 13 1.97 -0.80 -12.04
C LEU A 13 3.37 -0.61 -11.46
N ILE A 14 3.48 -0.27 -10.18
CA ILE A 14 4.77 -0.16 -9.49
C ILE A 14 5.44 -1.52 -9.38
N LEU A 15 4.70 -2.58 -9.04
CA LEU A 15 5.27 -3.93 -8.98
C LEU A 15 5.77 -4.40 -10.35
N LEU A 16 4.98 -4.20 -11.40
CA LEU A 16 5.35 -4.60 -12.77
C LEU A 16 6.55 -3.83 -13.33
N ASN A 17 6.82 -2.63 -12.81
CA ASN A 17 7.93 -1.76 -13.21
C ASN A 17 8.90 -1.50 -12.05
N GLY A 18 9.14 -2.50 -11.22
CA GLY A 18 9.90 -2.36 -9.97
C GLY A 18 11.29 -1.74 -10.15
N ASP A 19 11.94 -1.99 -11.28
CA ASP A 19 13.23 -1.39 -11.66
C ASP A 19 13.21 0.15 -11.77
N LYS A 20 12.04 0.74 -11.99
CA LYS A 20 11.86 2.21 -12.04
C LYS A 20 11.59 2.83 -10.67
N PHE A 21 11.16 2.03 -9.70
CA PHE A 21 10.64 2.52 -8.42
C PHE A 21 11.47 2.10 -7.21
N ALA A 22 12.37 1.12 -7.35
CA ALA A 22 13.21 0.66 -6.27
C ALA A 22 14.66 0.46 -6.72
N PRO A 23 15.63 0.70 -5.83
CA PRO A 23 17.05 0.50 -6.15
C PRO A 23 17.34 -0.98 -6.44
N GLU A 24 18.18 -1.21 -7.46
CA GLU A 24 18.72 -2.54 -7.74
C GLU A 24 19.60 -3.03 -6.58
N VAL A 25 19.58 -4.33 -6.33
CA VAL A 25 20.42 -5.01 -5.34
C VAL A 25 20.99 -6.30 -5.94
N GLU A 26 22.16 -6.71 -5.47
CA GLU A 26 22.84 -7.93 -5.95
C GLU A 26 22.32 -9.18 -5.24
N SER A 27 21.82 -9.05 -4.00
CA SER A 27 21.31 -10.16 -3.19
C SER A 27 20.23 -9.67 -2.21
N ASP A 28 19.50 -10.61 -1.63
CA ASP A 28 18.47 -10.35 -0.60
C ASP A 28 17.38 -9.36 -1.02
N GLY A 29 17.14 -9.26 -2.34
CA GLY A 29 16.11 -8.41 -2.93
C GLY A 29 14.87 -9.20 -3.35
N HIS A 30 13.92 -8.44 -3.91
CA HIS A 30 12.77 -8.98 -4.60
C HIS A 30 13.09 -9.19 -6.08
N GLN A 31 12.83 -10.39 -6.59
CA GLN A 31 12.99 -10.70 -8.01
C GLN A 31 11.94 -9.95 -8.83
N LEU A 32 12.38 -9.24 -9.85
CA LEU A 32 11.48 -8.52 -10.76
C LEU A 32 10.64 -9.50 -11.59
N LEU A 33 9.35 -9.17 -11.77
CA LEU A 33 8.43 -10.02 -12.54
C LEU A 33 8.69 -9.99 -14.04
N CYS A 34 9.23 -8.89 -14.57
CA CYS A 34 9.38 -8.64 -15.99
C CYS A 34 10.85 -8.62 -16.46
N SER A 35 11.80 -8.92 -15.58
CA SER A 35 13.23 -8.98 -15.89
C SER A 35 14.00 -9.86 -14.91
N ASP A 36 15.25 -10.19 -15.22
CA ASP A 36 16.10 -11.03 -14.35
C ASP A 36 16.76 -10.27 -13.19
N GLY A 37 16.44 -8.99 -13.02
CA GLY A 37 17.00 -8.15 -11.97
C GLY A 37 16.33 -8.36 -10.61
N MET A 38 17.03 -7.95 -9.55
CA MET A 38 16.47 -7.84 -8.19
C MET A 38 16.49 -6.41 -7.69
N VAL A 39 15.48 -6.03 -6.93
CA VAL A 39 15.38 -4.70 -6.32
C VAL A 39 15.19 -4.79 -4.81
N ASN A 40 15.42 -3.69 -4.11
CA ASN A 40 15.15 -3.59 -2.69
C ASN A 40 13.65 -3.76 -2.41
N GLY A 41 13.24 -4.91 -1.89
CA GLY A 41 11.84 -5.27 -1.65
C GLY A 41 11.16 -4.38 -0.63
N HIS A 42 11.87 -3.91 0.40
CA HIS A 42 11.32 -2.95 1.35
C HIS A 42 10.95 -1.64 0.66
N TYR A 43 11.88 -1.10 -0.15
CA TYR A 43 11.64 0.15 -0.85
C TYR A 43 10.48 0.01 -1.84
N LEU A 44 10.44 -1.09 -2.59
CA LEU A 44 9.35 -1.41 -3.51
C LEU A 44 7.99 -1.44 -2.79
N ALA A 45 7.89 -2.15 -1.68
CA ALA A 45 6.66 -2.23 -0.88
C ALA A 45 6.21 -0.88 -0.33
N VAL A 46 7.15 -0.01 0.10
CA VAL A 46 6.84 1.36 0.52
C VAL A 46 6.23 2.16 -0.64
N MET A 47 6.82 2.07 -1.84
CA MET A 47 6.32 2.78 -3.02
C MET A 47 4.93 2.29 -3.43
N MET A 48 4.70 0.97 -3.42
CA MET A 48 3.40 0.36 -3.70
C MET A 48 2.33 0.83 -2.71
N THR A 49 2.67 0.85 -1.42
CA THR A 49 1.76 1.28 -0.35
C THR A 49 1.41 2.77 -0.48
N ALA A 50 2.41 3.62 -0.73
CA ALA A 50 2.19 5.04 -0.95
C ALA A 50 1.30 5.30 -2.17
N ALA A 51 1.54 4.60 -3.27
CA ALA A 51 0.73 4.72 -4.48
C ALA A 51 -0.73 4.29 -4.25
N ALA A 52 -0.95 3.19 -3.51
CA ALA A 52 -2.30 2.72 -3.19
C ALA A 52 -3.07 3.72 -2.31
N ILE A 53 -2.40 4.37 -1.36
CA ILE A 53 -3.00 5.42 -0.52
C ILE A 53 -3.36 6.64 -1.38
N LEU A 54 -2.41 7.14 -2.18
CA LEU A 54 -2.61 8.31 -3.02
C LEU A 54 -3.66 8.07 -4.11
N ALA A 55 -3.75 6.85 -4.65
CA ALA A 55 -4.79 6.49 -5.60
C ALA A 55 -6.20 6.61 -4.99
N ASN A 56 -6.38 6.18 -3.75
CA ASN A 56 -7.64 6.35 -3.03
C ASN A 56 -7.95 7.82 -2.72
N GLU A 57 -6.95 8.64 -2.47
CA GLU A 57 -7.13 10.09 -2.28
C GLU A 57 -7.54 10.77 -3.58
N GLU A 58 -6.88 10.44 -4.69
CA GLU A 58 -7.19 10.98 -6.02
C GLU A 58 -8.61 10.61 -6.49
N GLU A 59 -9.07 9.40 -6.18
CA GLU A 59 -10.44 8.96 -6.44
C GLU A 59 -11.47 9.56 -5.45
N GLY A 60 -11.03 10.37 -4.49
CA GLY A 60 -11.90 11.00 -3.50
C GLY A 60 -12.48 10.04 -2.46
N ALA A 61 -11.90 8.85 -2.32
CA ALA A 61 -12.35 7.83 -1.37
C ALA A 61 -11.86 8.07 0.06
N LEU A 62 -10.73 8.76 0.20
CA LEU A 62 -10.16 9.14 1.49
C LEU A 62 -9.51 10.52 1.44
N VAL A 63 -9.24 11.06 2.61
CA VAL A 63 -8.46 12.30 2.80
C VAL A 63 -7.33 12.00 3.77
N LEU A 64 -6.14 12.50 3.44
CA LEU A 64 -4.98 12.46 4.33
C LEU A 64 -4.96 13.69 5.23
N GLU A 65 -4.91 13.46 6.53
CA GLU A 65 -4.90 14.51 7.54
C GLU A 65 -3.60 14.47 8.34
N LEU A 66 -2.82 15.54 8.28
CA LEU A 66 -1.66 15.71 9.14
C LEU A 66 -2.11 16.21 10.51
N ARG A 67 -1.83 15.46 11.56
CA ARG A 67 -2.14 15.84 12.94
C ARG A 67 -0.86 15.89 13.78
N GLU A 68 -0.66 17.01 14.47
CA GLU A 68 0.40 17.14 15.46
C GLU A 68 0.00 16.45 16.76
N GLN A 69 0.85 15.55 17.23
CA GLN A 69 0.72 14.96 18.55
C GLN A 69 1.71 15.65 19.50
N LYS A 70 1.18 16.40 20.46
CA LYS A 70 1.99 16.90 21.57
C LYS A 70 2.47 15.71 22.41
N LYS A 71 3.77 15.50 22.48
CA LYS A 71 4.36 14.55 23.43
C LYS A 71 4.09 15.02 24.84
N LYS A 72 3.86 14.05 25.75
CA LYS A 72 3.56 14.27 27.18
C LYS A 72 4.58 15.24 27.82
N LEU A 73 4.08 16.06 28.69
CA LEU A 73 4.55 17.05 29.68
C LEU A 73 6.03 17.44 29.80
N PHE A 74 7.02 16.68 29.27
CA PHE A 74 8.44 16.97 29.43
C PHE A 74 9.27 16.94 28.14
N SER A 75 8.64 16.96 26.97
CA SER A 75 9.35 16.95 25.69
C SER A 75 8.83 18.08 24.79
N SER A 76 9.74 18.97 24.39
CA SER A 76 9.47 20.07 23.44
C SER A 76 9.31 19.60 21.99
N ALA A 77 9.43 18.31 21.69
CA ALA A 77 9.30 17.76 20.35
C ALA A 77 7.85 17.37 20.05
N SER A 78 7.22 18.05 19.09
CA SER A 78 5.98 17.60 18.46
C SER A 78 6.30 16.53 17.42
N THR A 79 5.53 15.45 17.38
CA THR A 79 5.58 14.48 16.29
C THR A 79 4.32 14.60 15.45
N SER A 80 4.49 14.84 14.16
CA SER A 80 3.37 14.85 13.21
C SER A 80 3.09 13.42 12.74
N ARG A 81 1.80 13.06 12.67
CA ARG A 81 1.34 11.79 12.09
C ARG A 81 0.31 12.04 11.02
N VAL A 82 0.34 11.21 10.00
CA VAL A 82 -0.66 11.20 8.93
C VAL A 82 -1.77 10.21 9.27
N PHE A 83 -3.00 10.67 9.18
CA PHE A 83 -4.22 9.88 9.41
C PHE A 83 -5.00 9.75 8.11
N ILE A 84 -5.70 8.63 7.97
CA ILE A 84 -6.56 8.35 6.83
C ILE A 84 -8.01 8.51 7.27
N ARG A 85 -8.75 9.40 6.63
CA ARG A 85 -10.18 9.54 6.86
C ARG A 85 -10.96 9.14 5.60
N PRO A 86 -11.71 8.03 5.63
CA PRO A 86 -12.59 7.66 4.53
C PRO A 86 -13.65 8.74 4.27
N VAL A 87 -13.95 9.01 3.01
CA VAL A 87 -14.91 10.03 2.59
C VAL A 87 -15.77 9.50 1.45
N GLY A 88 -17.07 9.64 1.55
CA GLY A 88 -17.99 9.40 0.45
C GLY A 88 -18.11 7.95 0.01
N GLN A 89 -18.38 7.76 -1.27
CA GLN A 89 -18.53 6.44 -1.87
C GLN A 89 -17.17 5.82 -2.18
N SER A 90 -17.01 4.56 -1.81
CA SER A 90 -15.80 3.82 -2.12
C SER A 90 -15.71 3.55 -3.63
N PRO A 91 -14.56 3.82 -4.28
CA PRO A 91 -14.35 3.43 -5.66
C PRO A 91 -14.37 1.90 -5.77
N SER A 92 -14.84 1.40 -6.89
CA SER A 92 -14.83 -0.03 -7.20
C SER A 92 -13.49 -0.39 -7.85
N TRP A 93 -12.51 -0.80 -7.06
CA TRP A 93 -11.25 -1.33 -7.56
C TRP A 93 -11.45 -2.73 -8.16
N ASN A 94 -10.77 -3.02 -9.26
CA ASN A 94 -10.82 -4.34 -9.88
C ASN A 94 -10.11 -5.40 -9.02
N GLY A 95 -10.80 -6.49 -8.71
CA GLY A 95 -10.24 -7.64 -8.02
C GLY A 95 -9.75 -7.36 -6.58
N TYR A 96 -8.81 -8.16 -6.14
CA TYR A 96 -8.15 -8.01 -4.83
C TYR A 96 -6.92 -7.13 -4.99
N THR A 97 -7.05 -5.85 -4.69
CA THR A 97 -6.00 -4.84 -4.86
C THR A 97 -5.57 -4.26 -3.53
N LEU A 98 -4.33 -3.78 -3.46
CA LEU A 98 -3.81 -3.13 -2.25
C LEU A 98 -4.61 -1.85 -1.93
N GLU A 99 -5.05 -1.14 -2.95
CA GLU A 99 -5.93 0.02 -2.86
C GLU A 99 -7.23 -0.31 -2.12
N SER A 100 -7.87 -1.41 -2.52
CA SER A 100 -9.10 -1.90 -1.88
C SER A 100 -8.86 -2.32 -0.42
N ALA A 101 -7.78 -3.03 -0.15
CA ALA A 101 -7.44 -3.50 1.20
C ALA A 101 -7.17 -2.33 2.16
N ILE A 102 -6.44 -1.31 1.71
CA ILE A 102 -6.15 -0.11 2.50
C ILE A 102 -7.44 0.66 2.81
N LEU A 103 -8.28 0.87 1.80
CA LEU A 103 -9.54 1.60 1.97
C LEU A 103 -10.50 0.87 2.93
N PHE A 104 -10.63 -0.45 2.77
CA PHE A 104 -11.46 -1.27 3.64
C PHE A 104 -10.96 -1.22 5.10
N THR A 105 -9.65 -1.39 5.30
CA THR A 105 -9.04 -1.36 6.64
C THR A 105 -9.18 0.03 7.28
N ALA A 106 -8.95 1.09 6.53
CA ALA A 106 -9.15 2.46 7.02
C ALA A 106 -10.61 2.71 7.41
N GLY A 107 -11.57 2.20 6.63
CA GLY A 107 -12.99 2.28 6.94
C GLY A 107 -13.36 1.56 8.23
N GLN A 108 -12.80 0.37 8.47
CA GLN A 108 -13.01 -0.37 9.71
C GLN A 108 -12.47 0.39 10.93
N PHE A 109 -11.23 0.88 10.88
CA PHE A 109 -10.68 1.67 11.99
C PHE A 109 -11.46 2.94 12.26
N PHE A 110 -11.93 3.61 11.22
CA PHE A 110 -12.75 4.80 11.36
C PHE A 110 -14.10 4.49 12.02
N ALA A 111 -14.77 3.39 11.62
CA ALA A 111 -16.07 2.99 12.14
C ALA A 111 -16.03 2.64 13.64
N ILE A 112 -14.94 2.05 14.13
CA ILE A 112 -14.76 1.71 15.54
C ILE A 112 -14.04 2.81 16.33
N GLN A 113 -13.85 3.98 15.75
CA GLN A 113 -13.06 5.08 16.33
C GLN A 113 -11.66 4.66 16.79
N GLY A 114 -11.07 3.72 16.06
CA GLY A 114 -9.72 3.23 16.30
C GLY A 114 -8.64 4.18 15.78
N ASP A 115 -7.37 3.74 15.90
CA ASP A 115 -6.23 4.49 15.38
C ASP A 115 -6.16 4.36 13.84
N ASN A 116 -6.73 5.33 13.14
CA ASN A 116 -6.71 5.41 11.68
C ASN A 116 -5.47 6.14 11.14
N SER A 117 -4.36 6.15 11.86
CA SER A 117 -3.08 6.59 11.30
C SER A 117 -2.65 5.69 10.15
N VAL A 118 -1.94 6.25 9.16
CA VAL A 118 -1.36 5.48 8.04
C VAL A 118 -0.59 4.27 8.57
N ARG A 119 0.19 4.47 9.65
CA ARG A 119 0.94 3.39 10.28
C ARG A 119 0.04 2.24 10.72
N SER A 120 -1.03 2.52 11.46
CA SER A 120 -1.93 1.50 12.00
C SER A 120 -2.69 0.77 10.90
N VAL A 121 -3.16 1.50 9.90
CA VAL A 121 -3.86 0.92 8.73
C VAL A 121 -2.92 -0.02 7.96
N VAL A 122 -1.72 0.44 7.63
CA VAL A 122 -0.73 -0.37 6.91
C VAL A 122 -0.30 -1.58 7.74
N TYR A 123 -0.07 -1.40 9.04
CA TYR A 123 0.29 -2.50 9.94
C TYR A 123 -0.81 -3.57 10.00
N SER A 124 -2.08 -3.18 9.95
CA SER A 124 -3.21 -4.12 9.95
C SER A 124 -3.27 -4.96 8.66
N VAL A 125 -2.95 -4.38 7.53
CA VAL A 125 -2.83 -5.13 6.26
C VAL A 125 -1.69 -6.16 6.31
N LEU A 126 -0.67 -5.90 7.14
CA LEU A 126 0.55 -6.70 7.27
C LEU A 126 0.52 -7.75 8.39
N MET A 127 -0.55 -7.83 9.19
CA MET A 127 -0.56 -8.47 10.53
C MET A 127 -0.11 -9.95 10.58
N GLU A 128 -0.03 -10.67 9.49
CA GLU A 128 0.28 -12.11 9.51
C GLU A 128 1.79 -12.44 9.51
N ASN A 129 2.67 -11.53 9.10
CA ASN A 129 4.11 -11.81 9.03
C ASN A 129 4.96 -10.76 9.72
N ARG A 130 5.34 -11.03 10.98
CA ARG A 130 6.17 -10.12 11.78
C ARG A 130 7.66 -10.12 11.37
N LYS A 131 8.13 -11.16 10.67
CA LYS A 131 9.55 -11.30 10.33
C LYS A 131 9.92 -10.50 9.08
N TYR A 132 9.04 -10.51 8.07
CA TYR A 132 9.24 -9.81 6.79
C TYR A 132 7.95 -9.10 6.37
N PRO A 133 7.54 -8.03 7.07
CA PRO A 133 6.25 -7.40 6.84
C PRO A 133 6.10 -6.84 5.41
N TRP A 134 7.19 -6.38 4.82
CA TRP A 134 7.20 -5.79 3.47
C TRP A 134 7.00 -6.82 2.37
N GLN A 135 7.47 -8.04 2.58
CA GLN A 135 7.24 -9.14 1.64
C GLN A 135 5.74 -9.45 1.51
N LYS A 136 4.98 -9.33 2.60
CA LYS A 136 3.52 -9.55 2.58
C LYS A 136 2.77 -8.58 1.67
N ILE A 137 3.20 -7.32 1.58
CA ILE A 137 2.61 -6.34 0.66
C ILE A 137 2.86 -6.78 -0.79
N ILE A 138 4.10 -7.16 -1.11
CA ILE A 138 4.46 -7.61 -2.45
C ILE A 138 3.64 -8.86 -2.83
N GLU A 139 3.65 -9.88 -1.98
CA GLU A 139 2.88 -11.11 -2.18
C GLU A 139 1.38 -10.85 -2.35
N PHE A 140 0.83 -9.88 -1.61
CA PHE A 140 -0.58 -9.53 -1.73
C PHE A 140 -0.91 -8.95 -3.12
N VAL A 141 -0.06 -8.08 -3.65
CA VAL A 141 -0.25 -7.50 -4.99
C VAL A 141 0.03 -8.53 -6.09
N GLU A 142 1.04 -9.39 -5.94
CA GLU A 142 1.28 -10.53 -6.84
C GLU A 142 0.08 -11.47 -6.90
N TRP A 143 -0.49 -11.78 -5.74
CA TRP A 143 -1.70 -12.62 -5.67
C TRP A 143 -2.91 -11.95 -6.35
N GLY A 144 -3.08 -10.64 -6.18
CA GLY A 144 -4.11 -9.86 -6.88
C GLY A 144 -3.97 -9.95 -8.40
N LEU A 145 -2.75 -9.77 -8.91
CA LEU A 145 -2.43 -9.91 -10.34
C LEU A 145 -2.68 -11.32 -10.85
N ALA A 146 -2.30 -12.35 -10.09
CA ALA A 146 -2.55 -13.75 -10.46
C ALA A 146 -4.04 -14.08 -10.49
N THR A 147 -4.81 -13.60 -9.52
CA THR A 147 -6.27 -13.79 -9.44
C THR A 147 -6.99 -13.10 -10.60
N SER A 148 -6.46 -12.01 -11.09
CA SER A 148 -6.98 -11.29 -12.26
C SER A 148 -6.48 -11.87 -13.60
N ASN A 149 -5.78 -13.00 -13.59
CA ASN A 149 -5.19 -13.68 -14.76
C ASN A 149 -4.10 -12.86 -15.50
N TRP A 150 -3.49 -11.89 -14.84
CA TRP A 150 -2.37 -11.12 -15.42
C TRP A 150 -1.01 -11.80 -15.23
N LEU A 151 -0.89 -12.66 -14.22
CA LEU A 151 0.29 -13.50 -14.01
C LEU A 151 -0.09 -14.96 -14.24
N MET A 152 0.61 -15.61 -15.15
CA MET A 152 0.49 -17.05 -15.38
C MET A 152 1.66 -17.73 -14.67
N PRO A 153 1.44 -18.84 -13.93
CA PRO A 153 2.55 -19.62 -13.42
C PRO A 153 3.37 -20.16 -14.60
N VAL A 154 4.67 -19.97 -14.53
CA VAL A 154 5.61 -20.62 -15.47
C VAL A 154 5.77 -22.06 -14.98
N GLU A 155 5.33 -23.03 -15.79
CA GLU A 155 5.58 -24.46 -15.56
C GLU A 155 7.05 -24.83 -15.75
#